data_a5616d81edad576e14f21567af2639fa
#
_entry.id   a5616d81edad576e14f21567af2639fa
#
_cell.length_a   1.000
_cell.length_b   1.000
_cell.length_c   1.000
_cell.angle_alpha   90.00
_cell.angle_beta   90.00
_cell.angle_gamma   90.00
#
_symmetry.space_group_name_H-M   'P 1'
#
loop_
_entity.id
_entity.type
_entity.pdbx_description
1 polymer ?
#
loop_
_entity_poly.entity_id
_entity_poly.type
_entity_poly.pdbx_seq_one_letter_code
_entity_poly.pdbx_strand_id
1 'polypeptide(L)'
;MANVYLFGASGHGKVIKDILNANGIKVEAFVDDNLRVNECAGRKVLHDAGGLSPMIVSIGVNRIRRMVVDRLVAKAGAEGHPLEFATAIHPSAIISPSAKIGEGTVVMAGAVINADAVIGKHCIVNTGATVDHDCVVGDYCHIAPGANVSGGTHIGEGSWIGVGACVIQCLNIGKDSMIGAGSVVVKDIPDGVTAYGNPCKVTTNKSTDNIMINSNLTQSVGGGKEKLFLFEMPAMSFRSRSVKTA
;
A
#
# COMPACT_ATOMS: atom_id res chain seq x y z
N MET A 1 -5.46 -25.71 -6.53
CA MET A 1 -5.68 -24.31 -6.13
C MET A 1 -4.32 -23.68 -5.93
N ALA A 2 -4.06 -22.52 -6.50
CA ALA A 2 -2.78 -21.85 -6.33
C ALA A 2 -2.66 -21.38 -4.87
N ASN A 3 -1.56 -21.72 -4.21
CA ASN A 3 -1.22 -21.23 -2.88
C ASN A 3 -0.43 -19.93 -3.03
N VAL A 4 -0.73 -18.92 -2.25
CA VAL A 4 -0.04 -17.62 -2.26
C VAL A 4 0.60 -17.37 -0.91
N TYR A 5 1.78 -16.77 -0.91
CA TYR A 5 2.49 -16.33 0.29
C TYR A 5 2.36 -14.81 0.44
N LEU A 6 2.22 -14.33 1.69
CA LEU A 6 2.14 -12.91 1.98
C LEU A 6 3.36 -12.45 2.77
N PHE A 7 4.17 -11.57 2.19
CA PHE A 7 5.28 -10.95 2.91
C PHE A 7 4.80 -9.71 3.68
N GLY A 8 4.79 -9.79 5.01
CA GLY A 8 4.27 -8.77 5.93
C GLY A 8 3.10 -9.30 6.76
N ALA A 9 3.37 -9.75 7.99
CA ALA A 9 2.40 -10.35 8.91
C ALA A 9 1.73 -9.31 9.81
N SER A 10 1.03 -8.34 9.22
CA SER A 10 0.43 -7.19 9.91
C SER A 10 -1.04 -6.95 9.49
N GLY A 11 -1.62 -5.83 9.92
CA GLY A 11 -3.01 -5.47 9.62
C GLY A 11 -3.32 -5.47 8.11
N HIS A 12 -2.41 -4.93 7.28
CA HIS A 12 -2.58 -4.92 5.83
C HIS A 12 -2.59 -6.34 5.23
N GLY A 13 -1.70 -7.20 5.72
CA GLY A 13 -1.67 -8.61 5.31
C GLY A 13 -2.96 -9.36 5.65
N LYS A 14 -3.63 -9.04 6.78
CA LYS A 14 -4.93 -9.62 7.12
C LYS A 14 -5.99 -9.29 6.08
N VAL A 15 -6.06 -8.03 5.65
CA VAL A 15 -7.02 -7.59 4.62
C VAL A 15 -6.74 -8.30 3.28
N ILE A 16 -5.48 -8.40 2.87
CA ILE A 16 -5.11 -9.10 1.63
C ILE A 16 -5.48 -10.59 1.71
N LYS A 17 -5.25 -11.24 2.86
CA LYS A 17 -5.69 -12.61 3.08
C LYS A 17 -7.20 -12.77 2.89
N ASP A 18 -8.00 -11.82 3.41
CA ASP A 18 -9.46 -11.88 3.25
C ASP A 18 -9.86 -11.70 1.77
N ILE A 19 -9.19 -10.83 1.02
CA ILE A 19 -9.39 -10.67 -0.44
C ILE A 19 -9.11 -12.00 -1.17
N LEU A 20 -7.99 -12.64 -0.88
CA LEU A 20 -7.61 -13.91 -1.50
C LEU A 20 -8.61 -15.00 -1.16
N ASN A 21 -9.02 -15.10 0.11
CA ASN A 21 -10.04 -16.06 0.55
C ASN A 21 -11.39 -15.85 -0.16
N ALA A 22 -11.80 -14.58 -0.36
CA ALA A 22 -13.03 -14.25 -1.10
C ALA A 22 -12.98 -14.72 -2.59
N ASN A 23 -11.77 -14.87 -3.13
CA ASN A 23 -11.54 -15.43 -4.48
C ASN A 23 -11.28 -16.95 -4.46
N GLY A 24 -11.42 -17.63 -3.32
CA GLY A 24 -11.12 -19.05 -3.19
C GLY A 24 -9.62 -19.39 -3.26
N ILE A 25 -8.75 -18.38 -3.13
CA ILE A 25 -7.28 -18.55 -3.14
C ILE A 25 -6.80 -18.70 -1.71
N LYS A 26 -6.06 -19.77 -1.44
CA LYS A 26 -5.54 -20.05 -0.10
C LYS A 26 -4.23 -19.32 0.14
N VAL A 27 -4.16 -18.56 1.25
CA VAL A 27 -2.88 -18.09 1.78
C VAL A 27 -2.22 -19.25 2.53
N GLU A 28 -1.06 -19.68 2.07
CA GLU A 28 -0.35 -20.80 2.66
C GLU A 28 0.34 -20.41 3.96
N ALA A 29 1.11 -19.31 3.92
CA ALA A 29 1.75 -18.73 5.09
C ALA A 29 1.98 -17.23 4.90
N PHE A 30 2.23 -16.54 6.01
CA PHE A 30 2.88 -15.24 5.99
C PHE A 30 4.40 -15.41 6.04
N VAL A 31 5.10 -14.40 5.58
CA VAL A 31 6.56 -14.24 5.77
C VAL A 31 6.78 -12.91 6.45
N ASP A 32 7.63 -12.84 7.46
CA ASP A 32 7.96 -11.59 8.15
C ASP A 32 9.37 -11.64 8.71
N ASP A 33 10.08 -10.52 8.63
CA ASP A 33 11.43 -10.39 9.19
C ASP A 33 11.42 -10.35 10.73
N ASN A 34 10.25 -10.11 11.34
CA ASN A 34 10.09 -10.09 12.78
C ASN A 34 10.01 -11.51 13.37
N LEU A 35 11.11 -12.00 13.90
CA LEU A 35 11.24 -13.33 14.52
C LEU A 35 10.30 -13.55 15.73
N ARG A 36 9.64 -12.51 16.24
CA ARG A 36 8.70 -12.63 17.37
C ARG A 36 7.26 -12.94 16.91
N VAL A 37 6.96 -12.80 15.62
CA VAL A 37 5.64 -13.05 15.07
C VAL A 37 5.60 -14.45 14.46
N ASN A 38 4.99 -15.39 15.14
CA ASN A 38 4.92 -16.79 14.68
C ASN A 38 3.59 -17.15 14.01
N GLU A 39 2.57 -16.30 14.21
CA GLU A 39 1.24 -16.50 13.63
C GLU A 39 0.61 -15.16 13.24
N CYS A 40 -0.13 -15.15 12.12
CA CYS A 40 -0.96 -14.02 11.68
C CYS A 40 -2.26 -14.54 11.08
N ALA A 41 -3.37 -14.08 11.59
CA ALA A 41 -4.72 -14.42 11.08
C ALA A 41 -4.95 -15.94 10.86
N GLY A 42 -4.51 -16.77 11.80
CA GLY A 42 -4.65 -18.23 11.76
C GLY A 42 -3.73 -18.93 10.74
N ARG A 43 -2.66 -18.27 10.32
CA ARG A 43 -1.61 -18.82 9.47
C ARG A 43 -0.26 -18.68 10.12
N LYS A 44 0.61 -19.67 9.92
CA LYS A 44 2.01 -19.61 10.38
C LYS A 44 2.75 -18.44 9.72
N VAL A 45 3.71 -17.90 10.42
CA VAL A 45 4.66 -16.93 9.90
C VAL A 45 6.02 -17.61 9.71
N LEU A 46 6.54 -17.53 8.50
CA LEU A 46 7.87 -17.99 8.13
C LEU A 46 8.84 -16.80 8.20
N HIS A 47 10.11 -17.08 8.44
CA HIS A 47 11.15 -16.05 8.55
C HIS A 47 12.17 -16.12 7.41
N ASP A 48 11.92 -16.97 6.44
CA ASP A 48 12.65 -17.04 5.19
C ASP A 48 11.67 -17.14 4.03
N ALA A 49 11.91 -16.33 3.00
CA ALA A 49 11.11 -16.28 1.78
C ALA A 49 11.73 -17.11 0.63
N GLY A 50 12.88 -17.77 0.84
CA GLY A 50 13.59 -18.52 -0.20
C GLY A 50 12.71 -19.59 -0.85
N GLY A 51 12.63 -19.57 -2.18
CA GLY A 51 11.85 -20.54 -2.97
C GLY A 51 10.32 -20.43 -2.85
N LEU A 52 9.78 -19.43 -2.11
CA LEU A 52 8.33 -19.25 -1.95
C LEU A 52 7.77 -18.40 -3.09
N SER A 53 6.87 -18.96 -3.89
CA SER A 53 6.23 -18.31 -5.04
C SER A 53 4.87 -18.99 -5.31
N PRO A 54 3.84 -18.27 -5.79
CA PRO A 54 3.77 -16.81 -5.96
C PRO A 54 3.61 -16.06 -4.65
N MET A 55 3.98 -14.76 -4.63
CA MET A 55 4.00 -13.93 -3.43
C MET A 55 3.31 -12.57 -3.64
N ILE A 56 2.77 -11.99 -2.55
CA ILE A 56 2.34 -10.59 -2.49
C ILE A 56 3.08 -9.93 -1.32
N VAL A 57 3.67 -8.75 -1.55
CA VAL A 57 4.27 -7.96 -0.48
C VAL A 57 3.19 -7.10 0.17
N SER A 58 2.70 -7.56 1.32
CA SER A 58 1.57 -7.00 2.08
C SER A 58 1.99 -5.89 3.05
N ILE A 59 2.79 -4.94 2.56
CA ILE A 59 3.33 -3.80 3.33
C ILE A 59 2.73 -2.50 2.81
N GLY A 60 2.05 -1.75 3.69
CA GLY A 60 1.36 -0.50 3.33
C GLY A 60 2.31 0.63 2.94
N VAL A 61 3.49 0.74 3.58
CA VAL A 61 4.45 1.83 3.34
C VAL A 61 5.19 1.61 2.03
N ASN A 62 5.03 2.52 1.07
CA ASN A 62 5.53 2.38 -0.31
C ASN A 62 7.03 2.10 -0.37
N ARG A 63 7.85 2.89 0.33
CA ARG A 63 9.31 2.72 0.37
C ARG A 63 9.72 1.34 0.92
N ILE A 64 9.09 0.89 2.00
CA ILE A 64 9.42 -0.41 2.60
C ILE A 64 8.95 -1.54 1.68
N ARG A 65 7.77 -1.41 1.06
CA ARG A 65 7.26 -2.38 0.09
C ARG A 65 8.23 -2.53 -1.09
N ARG A 66 8.72 -1.42 -1.66
CA ARG A 66 9.73 -1.43 -2.73
C ARG A 66 11.01 -2.13 -2.29
N MET A 67 11.59 -1.75 -1.15
CA MET A 67 12.82 -2.36 -0.62
C MET A 67 12.68 -3.88 -0.42
N VAL A 68 11.53 -4.34 0.05
CA VAL A 68 11.27 -5.78 0.22
C VAL A 68 11.16 -6.48 -1.13
N VAL A 69 10.43 -5.91 -2.10
CA VAL A 69 10.34 -6.46 -3.46
C VAL A 69 11.72 -6.59 -4.08
N ASP A 70 12.52 -5.52 -4.06
CA ASP A 70 13.88 -5.50 -4.63
C ASP A 70 14.77 -6.57 -3.98
N ARG A 71 14.71 -6.71 -2.66
CA ARG A 71 15.44 -7.75 -1.91
C ARG A 71 15.02 -9.16 -2.32
N LEU A 72 13.72 -9.40 -2.46
CA LEU A 72 13.18 -10.70 -2.85
C LEU A 72 13.60 -11.08 -4.27
N VAL A 73 13.51 -10.13 -5.21
CA VAL A 73 13.96 -10.32 -6.61
C VAL A 73 15.45 -10.62 -6.67
N ALA A 74 16.27 -9.85 -5.95
CA ALA A 74 17.72 -10.08 -5.90
C ALA A 74 18.06 -11.46 -5.32
N LYS A 75 17.37 -11.86 -4.22
CA LYS A 75 17.58 -13.19 -3.60
C LYS A 75 17.17 -14.30 -4.56
N ALA A 76 16.01 -14.24 -5.15
CA ALA A 76 15.51 -15.25 -6.10
C ALA A 76 16.45 -15.40 -7.31
N GLY A 77 16.94 -14.27 -7.85
CA GLY A 77 17.92 -14.28 -8.94
C GLY A 77 19.24 -14.94 -8.55
N ALA A 78 19.75 -14.68 -7.34
CA ALA A 78 20.99 -15.29 -6.83
C ALA A 78 20.85 -16.80 -6.57
N GLU A 79 19.67 -17.24 -6.13
CA GLU A 79 19.36 -18.66 -5.83
C GLU A 79 18.87 -19.44 -7.06
N GLY A 80 18.62 -18.74 -8.19
CA GLY A 80 18.14 -19.37 -9.43
C GLY A 80 16.69 -19.90 -9.35
N HIS A 81 15.89 -19.37 -8.43
CA HIS A 81 14.48 -19.74 -8.27
C HIS A 81 13.57 -18.73 -8.97
N PRO A 82 12.48 -19.19 -9.65
CA PRO A 82 11.48 -18.27 -10.18
C PRO A 82 10.71 -17.60 -9.03
N LEU A 83 10.56 -16.28 -9.11
CA LEU A 83 9.71 -15.52 -8.21
C LEU A 83 8.62 -14.80 -9.01
N GLU A 84 7.37 -15.15 -8.73
CA GLU A 84 6.20 -14.51 -9.32
C GLU A 84 5.48 -13.67 -8.27
N PHE A 85 4.96 -12.53 -8.67
CA PHE A 85 4.13 -11.71 -7.81
C PHE A 85 2.66 -11.83 -8.21
N ALA A 86 1.86 -12.33 -7.28
CA ALA A 86 0.41 -12.42 -7.47
C ALA A 86 -0.26 -11.07 -7.28
N THR A 87 -1.38 -10.86 -7.97
CA THR A 87 -2.27 -9.71 -7.82
C THR A 87 -3.49 -10.14 -7.00
N ALA A 88 -3.94 -9.30 -6.08
CA ALA A 88 -5.13 -9.56 -5.27
C ALA A 88 -6.19 -8.49 -5.55
N ILE A 89 -7.34 -8.92 -6.11
CA ILE A 89 -8.46 -8.04 -6.45
C ILE A 89 -9.68 -8.51 -5.68
N HIS A 90 -10.26 -7.63 -4.85
CA HIS A 90 -11.48 -7.97 -4.11
C HIS A 90 -12.66 -8.16 -5.07
N PRO A 91 -13.53 -9.18 -4.89
CA PRO A 91 -14.66 -9.44 -5.78
C PRO A 91 -15.66 -8.27 -5.90
N SER A 92 -15.72 -7.38 -4.90
CA SER A 92 -16.57 -6.17 -4.96
C SER A 92 -15.86 -4.95 -5.59
N ALA A 93 -14.63 -5.07 -6.06
CA ALA A 93 -14.00 -4.01 -6.83
C ALA A 93 -14.62 -3.96 -8.23
N ILE A 94 -14.85 -2.75 -8.73
CA ILE A 94 -15.40 -2.53 -10.09
C ILE A 94 -14.23 -2.11 -10.98
N ILE A 95 -13.87 -2.98 -11.91
CA ILE A 95 -12.72 -2.74 -12.81
C ILE A 95 -13.20 -2.79 -14.25
N SER A 96 -12.91 -1.73 -15.00
CA SER A 96 -13.20 -1.69 -16.44
C SER A 96 -12.41 -2.81 -17.17
N PRO A 97 -13.02 -3.47 -18.16
CA PRO A 97 -12.33 -4.48 -18.97
C PRO A 97 -11.11 -3.95 -19.73
N SER A 98 -11.03 -2.65 -20.01
CA SER A 98 -9.88 -2.03 -20.67
C SER A 98 -8.79 -1.56 -19.70
N ALA A 99 -9.06 -1.55 -18.39
CA ALA A 99 -8.06 -1.17 -17.38
C ALA A 99 -6.94 -2.22 -17.30
N LYS A 100 -5.71 -1.75 -17.03
CA LYS A 100 -4.52 -2.61 -16.86
C LYS A 100 -4.02 -2.52 -15.42
N ILE A 101 -3.73 -3.67 -14.82
CA ILE A 101 -3.24 -3.75 -13.44
C ILE A 101 -1.94 -4.55 -13.43
N GLY A 102 -0.87 -3.94 -12.92
CA GLY A 102 0.45 -4.56 -12.81
C GLY A 102 0.52 -5.63 -11.72
N GLU A 103 1.49 -6.52 -11.86
CA GLU A 103 1.76 -7.60 -10.91
C GLU A 103 2.02 -7.09 -9.49
N GLY A 104 1.74 -7.90 -8.49
CA GLY A 104 1.92 -7.55 -7.08
C GLY A 104 0.96 -6.48 -6.55
N THR A 105 0.10 -5.93 -7.40
CA THR A 105 -0.87 -4.89 -7.03
C THR A 105 -2.06 -5.46 -6.28
N VAL A 106 -2.54 -4.71 -5.30
CA VAL A 106 -3.71 -5.06 -4.49
C VAL A 106 -4.82 -4.05 -4.72
N VAL A 107 -6.02 -4.54 -5.07
CA VAL A 107 -7.24 -3.74 -5.22
C VAL A 107 -8.25 -4.19 -4.17
N MET A 108 -8.62 -3.27 -3.28
CA MET A 108 -9.45 -3.58 -2.12
C MET A 108 -10.95 -3.44 -2.38
N ALA A 109 -11.74 -3.80 -1.38
CA ALA A 109 -13.20 -3.80 -1.45
C ALA A 109 -13.76 -2.43 -1.87
N GLY A 110 -14.70 -2.43 -2.83
CA GLY A 110 -15.39 -1.23 -3.29
C GLY A 110 -14.53 -0.23 -4.06
N ALA A 111 -13.27 -0.58 -4.39
CA ALA A 111 -12.47 0.26 -5.27
C ALA A 111 -13.03 0.25 -6.70
N VAL A 112 -12.91 1.39 -7.40
CA VAL A 112 -13.37 1.55 -8.78
C VAL A 112 -12.19 1.96 -9.66
N ILE A 113 -11.93 1.23 -10.73
CA ILE A 113 -10.89 1.53 -11.73
C ILE A 113 -11.56 1.57 -13.10
N ASN A 114 -11.63 2.76 -13.69
CA ASN A 114 -12.39 3.04 -14.90
C ASN A 114 -11.61 2.74 -16.19
N ALA A 115 -12.24 3.06 -17.34
CA ALA A 115 -11.78 2.72 -18.67
C ALA A 115 -10.37 3.24 -18.95
N ASP A 116 -9.53 2.39 -19.54
CA ASP A 116 -8.17 2.69 -20.00
C ASP A 116 -7.21 3.18 -18.91
N ALA A 117 -7.62 3.09 -17.63
CA ALA A 117 -6.71 3.35 -16.51
C ALA A 117 -5.59 2.29 -16.46
N VAL A 118 -4.36 2.75 -16.23
CA VAL A 118 -3.17 1.91 -16.09
C VAL A 118 -2.64 2.03 -14.68
N ILE A 119 -2.69 0.93 -13.93
CA ILE A 119 -2.12 0.83 -12.58
C ILE A 119 -0.82 0.03 -12.66
N GLY A 120 0.26 0.61 -12.16
CA GLY A 120 1.57 -0.01 -12.13
C GLY A 120 1.67 -1.22 -11.23
N LYS A 121 2.90 -1.71 -11.05
CA LYS A 121 3.23 -2.88 -10.24
C LYS A 121 3.26 -2.52 -8.75
N HIS A 122 2.94 -3.52 -7.92
CA HIS A 122 3.02 -3.41 -6.46
C HIS A 122 2.28 -2.19 -5.89
N CYS A 123 1.23 -1.74 -6.55
CA CYS A 123 0.37 -0.65 -6.08
C CYS A 123 -0.66 -1.14 -5.05
N ILE A 124 -1.22 -0.20 -4.31
CA ILE A 124 -2.37 -0.41 -3.44
C ILE A 124 -3.47 0.56 -3.88
N VAL A 125 -4.57 0.03 -4.44
CA VAL A 125 -5.81 0.78 -4.61
C VAL A 125 -6.73 0.37 -3.47
N ASN A 126 -6.83 1.23 -2.47
CA ASN A 126 -7.39 0.86 -1.17
C ASN A 126 -8.93 0.93 -1.15
N THR A 127 -9.53 0.54 -0.02
CA THR A 127 -10.97 0.43 0.18
C THR A 127 -11.72 1.68 -0.28
N GLY A 128 -12.66 1.51 -1.21
CA GLY A 128 -13.51 2.59 -1.72
C GLY A 128 -12.76 3.69 -2.50
N ALA A 129 -11.49 3.50 -2.85
CA ALA A 129 -10.76 4.44 -3.68
C ALA A 129 -11.23 4.37 -5.13
N THR A 130 -11.18 5.52 -5.84
CA THR A 130 -11.54 5.57 -7.26
C THR A 130 -10.37 6.08 -8.10
N VAL A 131 -10.14 5.42 -9.22
CA VAL A 131 -9.22 5.87 -10.28
C VAL A 131 -10.02 5.93 -11.57
N ASP A 132 -10.21 7.13 -12.07
CA ASP A 132 -11.07 7.37 -13.21
C ASP A 132 -10.36 7.06 -14.55
N HIS A 133 -11.09 7.25 -15.67
CA HIS A 133 -10.64 6.89 -17.01
C HIS A 133 -9.32 7.58 -17.41
N ASP A 134 -8.52 6.93 -18.26
CA ASP A 134 -7.26 7.44 -18.82
C ASP A 134 -6.20 7.84 -17.76
N CYS A 135 -6.37 7.44 -16.51
CA CYS A 135 -5.37 7.67 -15.48
C CYS A 135 -4.16 6.74 -15.63
N VAL A 136 -2.98 7.26 -15.32
CA VAL A 136 -1.74 6.46 -15.24
C VAL A 136 -1.18 6.56 -13.83
N VAL A 137 -1.12 5.44 -13.13
CA VAL A 137 -0.56 5.32 -11.78
C VAL A 137 0.73 4.51 -11.87
N GLY A 138 1.85 5.13 -11.53
CA GLY A 138 3.18 4.49 -11.53
C GLY A 138 3.30 3.38 -10.50
N ASP A 139 4.41 2.65 -10.56
CA ASP A 139 4.67 1.53 -9.66
C ASP A 139 4.73 1.96 -8.19
N TYR A 140 4.44 1.04 -7.28
CA TYR A 140 4.51 1.24 -5.82
C TYR A 140 3.66 2.37 -5.26
N CYS A 141 2.69 2.91 -6.02
CA CYS A 141 1.78 3.93 -5.50
C CYS A 141 0.79 3.37 -4.48
N HIS A 142 0.25 4.26 -3.65
CA HIS A 142 -0.83 3.94 -2.73
C HIS A 142 -1.95 4.98 -2.87
N ILE A 143 -3.07 4.55 -3.44
CA ILE A 143 -4.32 5.33 -3.45
C ILE A 143 -5.07 4.91 -2.19
N ALA A 144 -5.03 5.74 -1.16
CA ALA A 144 -5.48 5.42 0.19
C ALA A 144 -7.03 5.30 0.28
N PRO A 145 -7.58 4.79 1.40
CA PRO A 145 -9.04 4.60 1.53
C PRO A 145 -9.85 5.84 1.16
N GLY A 146 -10.83 5.66 0.27
CA GLY A 146 -11.74 6.73 -0.16
C GLY A 146 -11.09 7.88 -0.93
N ALA A 147 -9.84 7.76 -1.36
CA ALA A 147 -9.22 8.76 -2.23
C ALA A 147 -9.80 8.68 -3.63
N ASN A 148 -10.00 9.85 -4.27
CA ASN A 148 -10.64 9.96 -5.57
C ASN A 148 -9.69 10.65 -6.56
N VAL A 149 -9.37 9.95 -7.66
CA VAL A 149 -8.49 10.44 -8.72
C VAL A 149 -9.31 10.59 -9.99
N SER A 150 -9.49 11.82 -10.45
CA SER A 150 -10.29 12.12 -11.65
C SER A 150 -9.51 11.87 -12.94
N GLY A 151 -10.25 11.76 -14.05
CA GLY A 151 -9.77 11.29 -15.35
C GLY A 151 -8.54 11.99 -15.91
N GLY A 152 -7.71 11.24 -16.66
CA GLY A 152 -6.51 11.75 -17.30
C GLY A 152 -5.39 12.17 -16.34
N THR A 153 -5.46 11.81 -15.06
CA THR A 153 -4.43 12.15 -14.05
C THR A 153 -3.26 11.18 -14.14
N HIS A 154 -2.03 11.72 -14.05
CA HIS A 154 -0.80 10.93 -13.97
C HIS A 154 -0.23 11.00 -12.55
N ILE A 155 0.01 9.85 -11.93
CA ILE A 155 0.61 9.74 -10.59
C ILE A 155 1.96 9.05 -10.73
N GLY A 156 3.03 9.76 -10.39
CA GLY A 156 4.39 9.25 -10.42
C GLY A 156 4.64 8.13 -9.43
N GLU A 157 5.58 7.26 -9.77
CA GLU A 157 6.00 6.10 -8.99
C GLU A 157 6.21 6.43 -7.51
N GLY A 158 5.83 5.51 -6.62
CA GLY A 158 6.05 5.63 -5.18
C GLY A 158 5.17 6.63 -4.46
N SER A 159 4.33 7.37 -5.16
CA SER A 159 3.51 8.43 -4.57
C SER A 159 2.34 7.89 -3.76
N TRP A 160 1.88 8.70 -2.82
CA TRP A 160 0.82 8.39 -1.89
C TRP A 160 -0.30 9.43 -1.98
N ILE A 161 -1.50 9.00 -2.34
CA ILE A 161 -2.71 9.83 -2.29
C ILE A 161 -3.43 9.51 -0.98
N GLY A 162 -3.47 10.46 -0.07
CA GLY A 162 -3.94 10.30 1.32
C GLY A 162 -5.42 9.94 1.42
N VAL A 163 -5.82 9.44 2.60
CA VAL A 163 -7.21 9.05 2.90
C VAL A 163 -8.18 10.16 2.55
N GLY A 164 -9.19 9.87 1.72
CA GLY A 164 -10.24 10.83 1.33
C GLY A 164 -9.75 12.03 0.53
N ALA A 165 -8.52 12.04 0.04
CA ALA A 165 -8.06 13.12 -0.83
C ALA A 165 -8.73 13.05 -2.21
N CYS A 166 -8.93 14.23 -2.82
CA CYS A 166 -9.49 14.37 -4.16
C CYS A 166 -8.45 15.03 -5.08
N VAL A 167 -8.26 14.45 -6.26
CA VAL A 167 -7.40 15.00 -7.32
C VAL A 167 -8.27 15.30 -8.52
N ILE A 168 -8.32 16.57 -8.96
CA ILE A 168 -9.11 16.93 -10.16
C ILE A 168 -8.43 16.38 -11.43
N GLN A 169 -9.15 16.40 -12.53
CA GLN A 169 -8.73 15.80 -13.81
C GLN A 169 -7.47 16.44 -14.40
N CYS A 170 -6.76 15.64 -15.21
CA CYS A 170 -5.64 16.06 -16.08
C CYS A 170 -4.47 16.68 -15.31
N LEU A 171 -4.22 16.26 -14.08
CA LEU A 171 -3.08 16.72 -13.29
C LEU A 171 -1.93 15.72 -13.30
N ASN A 172 -0.73 16.24 -13.04
CA ASN A 172 0.47 15.45 -12.81
C ASN A 172 0.86 15.52 -11.33
N ILE A 173 0.91 14.36 -10.68
CA ILE A 173 1.48 14.20 -9.34
C ILE A 173 2.86 13.56 -9.53
N GLY A 174 3.89 14.25 -9.06
CA GLY A 174 5.28 13.80 -9.19
C GLY A 174 5.58 12.50 -8.44
N LYS A 175 6.77 11.92 -8.69
CA LYS A 175 7.24 10.69 -8.04
C LYS A 175 7.50 10.92 -6.56
N ASP A 176 7.36 9.83 -5.76
CA ASP A 176 7.66 9.81 -4.32
C ASP A 176 7.02 10.98 -3.54
N SER A 177 5.89 11.50 -4.03
CA SER A 177 5.17 12.62 -3.42
C SER A 177 4.04 12.12 -2.53
N MET A 178 3.76 12.87 -1.46
CA MET A 178 2.72 12.55 -0.49
C MET A 178 1.63 13.62 -0.50
N ILE A 179 0.41 13.24 -0.84
CA ILE A 179 -0.79 14.04 -0.67
C ILE A 179 -1.42 13.70 0.66
N GLY A 180 -1.60 14.71 1.52
CA GLY A 180 -2.19 14.52 2.86
C GLY A 180 -3.66 14.12 2.81
N ALA A 181 -4.14 13.51 3.90
CA ALA A 181 -5.55 13.10 4.01
C ALA A 181 -6.51 14.29 3.85
N GLY A 182 -7.65 14.06 3.16
CA GLY A 182 -8.70 15.07 2.93
C GLY A 182 -8.28 16.25 2.05
N SER A 183 -7.15 16.18 1.38
CA SER A 183 -6.66 17.27 0.52
C SER A 183 -7.44 17.35 -0.79
N VAL A 184 -7.55 18.55 -1.35
CA VAL A 184 -8.13 18.79 -2.68
C VAL A 184 -7.03 19.34 -3.60
N VAL A 185 -6.51 18.47 -4.46
CA VAL A 185 -5.44 18.81 -5.40
C VAL A 185 -6.03 19.43 -6.65
N VAL A 186 -5.67 20.67 -6.92
CA VAL A 186 -6.18 21.49 -8.04
C VAL A 186 -5.07 22.00 -8.96
N LYS A 187 -3.85 21.57 -8.75
CA LYS A 187 -2.66 21.92 -9.56
C LYS A 187 -1.67 20.76 -9.51
N ASP A 188 -0.79 20.71 -10.49
CA ASP A 188 0.32 19.76 -10.52
C ASP A 188 1.16 19.81 -9.24
N ILE A 189 1.64 18.66 -8.83
CA ILE A 189 2.49 18.46 -7.65
C ILE A 189 3.86 17.95 -8.14
N PRO A 190 4.96 18.62 -7.77
CA PRO A 190 6.31 18.18 -8.16
C PRO A 190 6.73 16.88 -7.44
N ASP A 191 7.89 16.32 -7.86
CA ASP A 191 8.49 15.13 -7.25
C ASP A 191 8.94 15.37 -5.81
N GLY A 192 8.86 14.33 -4.98
CA GLY A 192 9.49 14.25 -3.66
C GLY A 192 8.96 15.22 -2.62
N VAL A 193 7.75 15.73 -2.77
CA VAL A 193 7.17 16.72 -1.86
C VAL A 193 6.03 16.16 -1.03
N THR A 194 5.76 16.80 0.10
CA THR A 194 4.51 16.64 0.84
C THR A 194 3.61 17.84 0.55
N ALA A 195 2.36 17.57 0.18
CA ALA A 195 1.36 18.60 -0.09
C ALA A 195 0.04 18.25 0.62
N TYR A 196 -0.63 19.23 1.21
CA TYR A 196 -1.92 19.00 1.86
C TYR A 196 -2.79 20.26 1.92
N GLY A 197 -4.05 20.07 2.26
CA GLY A 197 -5.06 21.13 2.48
C GLY A 197 -6.10 21.23 1.38
N ASN A 198 -7.03 22.18 1.54
CA ASN A 198 -8.05 22.52 0.55
C ASN A 198 -8.04 24.05 0.31
N PRO A 199 -7.53 24.53 -0.83
CA PRO A 199 -6.83 23.77 -1.86
C PRO A 199 -5.49 23.22 -1.37
N CYS A 200 -5.05 22.10 -1.94
CA CYS A 200 -3.79 21.44 -1.63
C CYS A 200 -2.60 22.34 -1.99
N LYS A 201 -1.65 22.48 -1.07
CA LYS A 201 -0.43 23.28 -1.27
C LYS A 201 0.79 22.44 -0.88
N VAL A 202 1.85 22.57 -1.67
CA VAL A 202 3.16 22.01 -1.33
C VAL A 202 3.65 22.65 -0.05
N THR A 203 4.03 21.83 0.91
CA THR A 203 4.72 22.29 2.11
C THR A 203 6.22 22.08 1.94
N THR A 204 7.02 23.00 2.43
CA THR A 204 8.47 23.00 2.22
C THR A 204 9.09 21.64 2.56
N ASN A 205 10.00 21.22 1.67
CA ASN A 205 10.79 20.01 1.72
C ASN A 205 11.27 19.63 3.12
N LYS A 206 10.58 18.72 3.78
CA LYS A 206 11.16 17.89 4.84
C LYS A 206 10.96 16.46 4.38
N SER A 207 12.06 15.73 4.33
CA SER A 207 12.09 14.32 3.98
C SER A 207 10.84 13.59 4.51
N THR A 208 10.15 12.91 3.63
CA THR A 208 8.93 12.12 3.87
C THR A 208 9.11 11.03 4.93
N ASP A 209 10.28 10.92 5.53
CA ASP A 209 10.66 9.86 6.47
C ASP A 209 9.99 9.95 7.85
N ASN A 210 9.38 11.09 8.22
CA ASN A 210 8.93 11.32 9.59
C ASN A 210 7.41 11.26 9.83
N ILE A 211 6.57 11.07 8.82
CA ILE A 211 5.10 11.24 9.01
C ILE A 211 4.35 9.91 9.22
N MET A 212 4.94 8.76 8.90
CA MET A 212 4.23 7.48 8.92
C MET A 212 4.91 6.32 9.65
N ILE A 213 5.86 6.56 10.52
CA ILE A 213 6.38 5.48 11.35
C ILE A 213 5.56 5.43 12.63
N ASN A 214 4.46 4.68 12.61
CA ASN A 214 3.78 4.26 13.83
C ASN A 214 4.75 3.36 14.61
N SER A 215 4.93 3.62 15.89
CA SER A 215 5.90 3.03 16.81
C SER A 215 5.94 1.48 16.90
N ASN A 216 5.09 0.79 16.16
CA ASN A 216 5.03 -0.67 16.10
C ASN A 216 5.82 -1.31 14.95
N LEU A 217 6.53 -0.53 14.12
CA LEU A 217 7.33 -1.02 12.98
C LEU A 217 8.83 -0.84 13.14
N THR A 218 9.31 -0.53 14.36
CA THR A 218 10.74 -0.56 14.66
C THR A 218 11.21 -1.99 14.82
N GLN A 219 11.59 -2.63 13.72
CA GLN A 219 12.40 -3.85 13.80
C GLN A 219 13.53 -3.84 12.79
N SER A 220 14.68 -3.70 13.37
CA SER A 220 16.02 -4.17 12.96
C SER A 220 16.18 -4.62 11.51
N VAL A 221 16.54 -3.70 10.64
CA VAL A 221 17.42 -4.01 9.52
C VAL A 221 18.85 -3.85 10.08
N GLY A 222 19.63 -4.91 10.03
CA GLY A 222 20.92 -5.00 10.71
C GLY A 222 21.89 -3.87 10.36
N GLY A 223 22.57 -3.37 11.38
CA GLY A 223 23.92 -2.84 11.35
C GLY A 223 24.13 -1.48 10.72
N GLY A 224 23.46 -0.44 11.18
CA GLY A 224 23.83 0.95 10.90
C GLY A 224 23.28 1.86 12.00
N LYS A 225 24.16 2.60 12.67
CA LYS A 225 23.75 3.55 13.71
C LYS A 225 23.11 4.78 13.08
N GLU A 226 21.80 4.75 12.83
CA GLU A 226 21.00 5.95 12.66
C GLU A 226 20.07 6.11 13.86
N LYS A 227 20.20 7.23 14.56
CA LYS A 227 19.34 7.59 15.69
C LYS A 227 17.95 7.91 15.15
N LEU A 228 17.00 7.00 15.35
CA LEU A 228 15.58 7.22 15.09
C LEU A 228 15.01 8.06 16.25
N PHE A 229 14.60 9.29 15.97
CA PHE A 229 13.85 10.10 16.93
C PHE A 229 12.40 9.63 17.00
N LEU A 230 12.05 9.03 18.14
CA LEU A 230 10.67 8.66 18.48
C LEU A 230 9.91 9.91 18.94
N PHE A 231 8.82 10.23 18.27
CA PHE A 231 7.81 11.15 18.83
C PHE A 231 6.76 10.29 19.55
N GLU A 232 6.71 10.40 20.87
CA GLU A 232 5.62 9.85 21.68
C GLU A 232 4.37 10.72 21.49
N MET A 233 3.30 10.17 20.97
CA MET A 233 1.96 10.76 21.07
C MET A 233 1.33 10.30 22.39
N PRO A 234 0.69 11.21 23.17
CA PRO A 234 0.03 10.83 24.41
C PRO A 234 -1.15 9.88 24.14
N ALA A 235 -1.26 8.84 24.96
CA ALA A 235 -2.33 7.87 24.91
C ALA A 235 -3.69 8.55 25.09
N MET A 236 -4.53 8.54 24.05
CA MET A 236 -5.94 8.91 24.19
C MET A 236 -6.67 7.80 24.94
N SER A 237 -7.06 8.09 26.19
CA SER A 237 -7.93 7.22 26.97
C SER A 237 -9.33 7.25 26.39
N PHE A 238 -9.76 6.17 25.74
CA PHE A 238 -11.15 5.96 25.38
C PHE A 238 -11.93 5.62 26.67
N ARG A 239 -12.71 6.56 27.21
CA ARG A 239 -13.73 6.26 28.20
C ARG A 239 -14.92 5.62 27.49
N SER A 240 -15.17 4.35 27.74
CA SER A 240 -16.39 3.67 27.34
C SER A 240 -17.58 4.32 28.07
N ARG A 241 -18.48 4.96 27.34
CA ARG A 241 -19.82 5.30 27.87
C ARG A 241 -20.71 4.07 27.69
N SER A 242 -21.10 3.47 28.78
CA SER A 242 -22.16 2.47 28.80
C SER A 242 -23.48 3.13 28.38
N VAL A 243 -24.07 2.66 27.29
CA VAL A 243 -25.47 2.98 26.93
C VAL A 243 -26.36 2.15 27.82
N LYS A 244 -27.09 2.82 28.73
CA LYS A 244 -28.21 2.21 29.44
C LYS A 244 -29.40 2.18 28.49
N THR A 245 -29.85 0.98 28.16
CA THR A 245 -31.15 0.76 27.51
C THR A 245 -32.24 1.03 28.53
N ALA A 246 -33.16 1.90 28.19
CA ALA A 246 -34.50 2.00 28.81
C ALA A 246 -35.50 1.31 27.89
#